data_5d271362b5eb89e8ab306911c503a005
#
_entry.id   5d271362b5eb89e8ab306911c503a005
#
_cell.length_a   1.000
_cell.length_b   1.000
_cell.length_c   1.000
_cell.angle_alpha   90.00
_cell.angle_beta   90.00
_cell.angle_gamma   90.00
#
_symmetry.space_group_name_H-M   'P 1'
#
loop_
_entity.id
_entity.type
_entity.pdbx_description
1 polymer ?
#
loop_
_entity_poly.entity_id
_entity_poly.type
_entity_poly.pdbx_seq_one_letter_code
_entity_poly.pdbx_strand_id
1 'polypeptide(L)'
;MKFKAFIFFIIFSFVSVISVFSQVSVSPENDFYVIANGWHLKGYVEELPQLKPYPINVIKKILNSVAVCGEESEEIKAKELYESIFGKEWHVSTSFGFSERISKDEITTEMDNLEFFDGKLGFFGDVEVNNLFSIGYDLSFYGFNTNVDFENILPKFVADTRKHRFNKLSFDINSFGINLDFNGNFAFGSENTYVTAGLNKLGYGPFISGDIILDSSSVQFMNFTFNHSSKYFDFSQVFGVIGAEELNNTGFFDLRKFFSFHSLRVPLFSPKLSISYYEAVVFGENFMPSYFMPVPYVIIGNVSGFNENLMAGLLLEWIPFDCVKVTSNLMIDDFAPKKILKLKFDSGLRTALQTGLIYTPIDSLCDMISVNYTLVTPYTYTWYDQGEYDYNFRNYTNMGNCIGSNLPPNSDRVYLALNFKPSKKVSIRTISALSRHGNAYESLTDEEVIAISEKTNYSDGSVNMTDMGLDTANDYTNFLTQDNIMYLIQGGINIDYNFELNKYGKFLFSFGYTFEYIRNAGVDRNIFNGKLETPEQVQNARNEWKNSLHDVYNHYIFLGIKYMY
;
A
#
# COMPACT_ATOMS: atom_id res chain seq x y z
N MET A 1 18.83 -40.54 -5.54
CA MET A 1 19.41 -40.04 -6.81
C MET A 1 18.36 -39.60 -7.83
N LYS A 2 17.26 -40.34 -8.04
CA LYS A 2 16.22 -39.99 -9.03
C LYS A 2 15.47 -38.68 -8.73
N PHE A 3 15.25 -38.32 -7.46
CA PHE A 3 14.53 -37.11 -7.07
C PHE A 3 15.34 -35.83 -7.30
N LYS A 4 16.67 -35.86 -7.07
CA LYS A 4 17.55 -34.72 -7.36
C LYS A 4 17.69 -34.46 -8.88
N ALA A 5 17.69 -35.53 -9.69
CA ALA A 5 17.70 -35.41 -11.16
C ALA A 5 16.35 -34.87 -11.69
N PHE A 6 15.23 -35.19 -11.04
CA PHE A 6 13.91 -34.69 -11.40
C PHE A 6 13.76 -33.19 -11.11
N ILE A 7 14.23 -32.72 -9.95
CA ILE A 7 14.27 -31.29 -9.61
C ILE A 7 15.19 -30.54 -10.57
N PHE A 8 16.36 -31.08 -10.87
CA PHE A 8 17.29 -30.48 -11.83
C PHE A 8 16.71 -30.44 -13.24
N PHE A 9 15.95 -31.46 -13.64
CA PHE A 9 15.28 -31.53 -14.94
C PHE A 9 14.11 -30.54 -15.03
N ILE A 10 13.33 -30.33 -13.93
CA ILE A 10 12.27 -29.31 -13.86
C ILE A 10 12.90 -27.92 -13.95
N ILE A 11 13.95 -27.62 -13.16
CA ILE A 11 14.66 -26.34 -13.22
C ILE A 11 15.25 -26.11 -14.61
N PHE A 12 15.87 -27.13 -15.23
CA PHE A 12 16.46 -27.03 -16.56
C PHE A 12 15.42 -26.92 -17.67
N SER A 13 14.25 -27.60 -17.53
CA SER A 13 13.14 -27.46 -18.48
C SER A 13 12.45 -26.09 -18.36
N PHE A 14 12.36 -25.51 -17.17
CA PHE A 14 11.89 -24.13 -17.01
C PHE A 14 12.87 -23.11 -17.61
N VAL A 15 14.17 -23.31 -17.44
CA VAL A 15 15.19 -22.42 -18.01
C VAL A 15 15.20 -22.47 -19.54
N SER A 16 14.89 -23.62 -20.17
CA SER A 16 14.86 -23.74 -21.63
C SER A 16 13.57 -23.21 -22.30
N VAL A 17 12.52 -22.96 -21.55
CA VAL A 17 11.25 -22.37 -22.07
C VAL A 17 11.21 -20.84 -21.90
N ILE A 18 12.11 -20.26 -21.10
CA ILE A 18 12.10 -18.81 -20.74
C ILE A 18 12.85 -17.93 -21.78
N SER A 19 13.12 -18.42 -22.97
CA SER A 19 13.88 -17.63 -23.97
C SER A 19 13.06 -16.59 -24.74
N VAL A 20 11.84 -16.22 -24.34
CA VAL A 20 11.01 -15.35 -25.19
C VAL A 20 10.12 -14.33 -24.46
N PHE A 21 10.21 -13.96 -23.20
CA PHE A 21 9.24 -12.95 -22.70
C PHE A 21 9.73 -12.15 -21.50
N SER A 22 9.69 -10.81 -21.59
CA SER A 22 9.90 -10.03 -20.38
C SER A 22 9.63 -8.54 -20.42
N GLN A 23 8.99 -8.01 -19.40
CA GLN A 23 9.17 -6.65 -18.89
C GLN A 23 8.61 -6.43 -17.50
N VAL A 24 9.38 -5.85 -16.58
CA VAL A 24 8.85 -5.19 -15.39
C VAL A 24 9.05 -3.69 -15.50
N SER A 25 7.96 -2.95 -15.55
CA SER A 25 7.94 -1.60 -15.04
C SER A 25 8.47 -1.61 -13.60
N VAL A 26 9.31 -0.66 -13.26
CA VAL A 26 9.85 -0.48 -11.91
C VAL A 26 8.68 -0.51 -10.90
N SER A 27 8.73 -1.42 -9.92
CA SER A 27 7.65 -1.54 -8.91
C SER A 27 7.24 -0.18 -8.35
N PRO A 28 5.96 0.08 -8.11
CA PRO A 28 5.48 1.38 -7.59
C PRO A 28 6.14 1.82 -6.28
N GLU A 29 6.70 0.87 -5.51
CA GLU A 29 7.42 1.13 -4.25
C GLU A 29 8.90 1.52 -4.46
N ASN A 30 9.40 1.54 -5.70
CA ASN A 30 10.80 1.81 -6.00
C ASN A 30 11.14 3.30 -5.81
N ASP A 31 12.33 3.57 -5.32
CA ASP A 31 12.88 4.92 -5.14
C ASP A 31 12.92 5.76 -6.43
N PHE A 32 12.87 5.11 -7.60
CA PHE A 32 12.76 5.80 -8.89
C PHE A 32 11.62 6.83 -8.90
N TYR A 33 10.44 6.50 -8.34
CA TYR A 33 9.29 7.41 -8.33
C TYR A 33 9.49 8.61 -7.42
N VAL A 34 10.21 8.45 -6.32
CA VAL A 34 10.61 9.53 -5.42
C VAL A 34 11.60 10.47 -6.13
N ILE A 35 12.58 9.89 -6.82
CA ILE A 35 13.60 10.62 -7.60
C ILE A 35 12.92 11.35 -8.76
N ALA A 36 12.05 10.68 -9.53
CA ALA A 36 11.33 11.28 -10.65
C ALA A 36 10.44 12.45 -10.20
N ASN A 37 9.75 12.32 -9.06
CA ASN A 37 9.00 13.43 -8.48
C ASN A 37 9.92 14.60 -8.10
N GLY A 38 11.11 14.36 -7.55
CA GLY A 38 12.11 15.38 -7.31
C GLY A 38 12.54 16.11 -8.59
N TRP A 39 12.78 15.39 -9.68
CA TRP A 39 13.11 15.97 -10.99
C TRP A 39 11.96 16.80 -11.58
N HIS A 40 10.73 16.36 -11.39
CA HIS A 40 9.55 17.15 -11.78
C HIS A 40 9.49 18.47 -10.98
N LEU A 41 9.74 18.44 -9.67
CA LEU A 41 9.73 19.64 -8.83
C LEU A 41 10.89 20.61 -9.14
N LYS A 42 12.01 20.10 -9.60
CA LYS A 42 13.16 20.89 -10.08
C LYS A 42 12.96 21.41 -11.52
N GLY A 43 11.89 21.02 -12.20
CA GLY A 43 11.54 21.44 -13.56
C GLY A 43 12.27 20.70 -14.67
N TYR A 44 12.99 19.61 -14.37
CA TYR A 44 13.69 18.78 -15.39
C TYR A 44 12.74 17.85 -16.15
N VAL A 45 11.57 17.58 -15.60
CA VAL A 45 10.50 16.78 -16.19
C VAL A 45 9.20 17.59 -16.15
N GLU A 46 8.53 17.75 -17.28
CA GLU A 46 7.32 18.59 -17.36
C GLU A 46 6.16 18.00 -16.57
N GLU A 47 5.86 16.71 -16.77
CA GLU A 47 4.74 16.02 -16.14
C GLU A 47 5.07 14.57 -15.85
N LEU A 48 4.46 14.03 -14.78
CA LEU A 48 4.52 12.62 -14.42
C LEU A 48 3.11 12.04 -14.43
N PRO A 49 2.91 10.81 -14.99
CA PRO A 49 1.66 10.11 -14.83
C PRO A 49 1.34 9.86 -13.34
N GLN A 50 0.06 9.92 -12.99
CA GLN A 50 -0.35 9.69 -11.58
C GLN A 50 -0.43 8.21 -11.23
N LEU A 51 -0.77 7.36 -12.23
CA LEU A 51 -0.86 5.92 -12.04
C LEU A 51 0.50 5.25 -12.28
N LYS A 52 0.92 4.45 -11.32
CA LYS A 52 2.15 3.64 -11.34
C LYS A 52 1.78 2.15 -11.44
N PRO A 53 2.63 1.31 -12.01
CA PRO A 53 3.99 1.56 -12.54
C PRO A 53 4.01 2.16 -13.95
N TYR A 54 5.11 2.86 -14.28
CA TYR A 54 5.30 3.42 -15.61
C TYR A 54 5.89 2.38 -16.57
N PRO A 55 5.45 2.31 -17.85
CA PRO A 55 6.08 1.49 -18.86
C PRO A 55 7.46 2.05 -19.27
N ILE A 56 8.27 1.21 -19.93
CA ILE A 56 9.65 1.53 -20.32
C ILE A 56 9.76 2.86 -21.06
N ASN A 57 8.90 3.08 -22.06
CA ASN A 57 8.94 4.29 -22.89
C ASN A 57 8.74 5.58 -22.05
N VAL A 58 7.88 5.54 -21.03
CA VAL A 58 7.69 6.64 -20.09
C VAL A 58 8.93 6.83 -19.21
N ILE A 59 9.49 5.74 -18.66
CA ILE A 59 10.72 5.81 -17.85
C ILE A 59 11.88 6.37 -18.68
N LYS A 60 12.07 5.87 -19.92
CA LYS A 60 13.09 6.39 -20.85
C LYS A 60 12.90 7.88 -21.16
N LYS A 61 11.66 8.31 -21.38
CA LYS A 61 11.33 9.74 -21.58
C LYS A 61 11.78 10.59 -20.38
N ILE A 62 11.42 10.17 -19.16
CA ILE A 62 11.82 10.86 -17.93
C ILE A 62 13.34 10.96 -17.84
N LEU A 63 14.06 9.84 -17.98
CA LEU A 63 15.51 9.80 -17.86
C LEU A 63 16.21 10.64 -18.95
N ASN A 64 15.72 10.58 -20.20
CA ASN A 64 16.25 11.39 -21.30
C ASN A 64 15.98 12.88 -21.09
N SER A 65 14.81 13.27 -20.56
CA SER A 65 14.52 14.66 -20.25
C SER A 65 15.52 15.23 -19.22
N VAL A 66 15.79 14.47 -18.16
CA VAL A 66 16.78 14.86 -17.14
C VAL A 66 18.20 14.90 -17.70
N ALA A 67 18.57 13.96 -18.59
CA ALA A 67 19.88 13.95 -19.24
C ALA A 67 20.13 15.17 -20.15
N VAL A 68 19.07 15.85 -20.60
CA VAL A 68 19.15 17.04 -21.47
C VAL A 68 19.00 18.33 -20.67
N CYS A 69 18.11 18.37 -19.69
CA CYS A 69 17.71 19.58 -18.97
C CYS A 69 18.25 19.67 -17.55
N GLY A 70 18.79 18.57 -17.01
CA GLY A 70 19.29 18.49 -15.63
C GLY A 70 20.63 19.18 -15.44
N GLU A 71 20.97 19.50 -14.20
CA GLU A 71 22.32 19.87 -13.80
C GLU A 71 23.26 18.65 -13.93
N GLU A 72 24.58 18.87 -14.02
CA GLU A 72 25.58 17.83 -14.27
C GLU A 72 25.45 16.64 -13.30
N SER A 73 25.17 16.89 -12.03
CA SER A 73 24.97 15.86 -11.01
C SER A 73 23.73 14.99 -11.29
N GLU A 74 22.62 15.60 -11.73
CA GLU A 74 21.36 14.91 -12.03
C GLU A 74 21.42 14.22 -13.40
N GLU A 75 22.13 14.80 -14.38
CA GLU A 75 22.41 14.14 -15.66
C GLU A 75 23.18 12.83 -15.45
N ILE A 76 24.22 12.84 -14.64
CA ILE A 76 25.00 11.65 -14.28
C ILE A 76 24.08 10.61 -13.61
N LYS A 77 23.27 11.03 -12.66
CA LYS A 77 22.33 10.17 -11.94
C LYS A 77 21.28 9.53 -12.88
N ALA A 78 20.76 10.30 -13.84
CA ALA A 78 19.83 9.79 -14.83
C ALA A 78 20.48 8.75 -15.75
N LYS A 79 21.74 8.96 -16.17
CA LYS A 79 22.53 8.00 -16.95
C LYS A 79 22.83 6.72 -16.16
N GLU A 80 23.25 6.85 -14.90
CA GLU A 80 23.48 5.70 -14.00
C GLU A 80 22.21 4.86 -13.81
N LEU A 81 21.04 5.51 -13.62
CA LEU A 81 19.75 4.83 -13.55
C LEU A 81 19.36 4.17 -14.87
N TYR A 82 19.59 4.85 -16.00
CA TYR A 82 19.32 4.27 -17.32
C TYR A 82 20.11 2.97 -17.53
N GLU A 83 21.42 2.99 -17.26
CA GLU A 83 22.27 1.79 -17.35
C GLU A 83 21.87 0.71 -16.34
N SER A 84 21.45 1.11 -15.13
CA SER A 84 21.01 0.16 -14.11
C SER A 84 19.69 -0.54 -14.45
N ILE A 85 18.79 0.12 -15.17
CA ILE A 85 17.47 -0.41 -15.53
C ILE A 85 17.52 -1.09 -16.90
N PHE A 86 18.18 -0.46 -17.90
CA PHE A 86 18.12 -0.87 -19.31
C PHE A 86 19.47 -1.35 -19.89
N GLY A 87 20.54 -1.31 -19.11
CA GLY A 87 21.87 -1.74 -19.57
C GLY A 87 21.97 -3.24 -19.89
N LYS A 88 21.00 -4.03 -19.42
CA LYS A 88 20.88 -5.47 -19.71
C LYS A 88 19.40 -5.82 -19.89
N GLU A 89 19.13 -6.81 -20.72
CA GLU A 89 17.78 -7.34 -20.94
C GLU A 89 17.29 -8.24 -19.79
N TRP A 90 18.21 -8.74 -18.95
CA TRP A 90 17.90 -9.57 -17.81
C TRP A 90 18.87 -9.30 -16.65
N HIS A 91 18.37 -9.46 -15.48
CA HIS A 91 19.09 -9.28 -14.23
C HIS A 91 18.86 -10.46 -13.29
N VAL A 92 19.86 -10.74 -12.48
CA VAL A 92 19.74 -11.67 -11.36
C VAL A 92 20.00 -10.91 -10.07
N SER A 93 19.18 -11.14 -9.07
CA SER A 93 19.43 -10.64 -7.73
C SER A 93 19.35 -11.76 -6.71
N THR A 94 20.20 -11.69 -5.71
CA THR A 94 20.04 -12.50 -4.49
C THR A 94 20.13 -11.59 -3.29
N SER A 95 19.32 -11.85 -2.29
CA SER A 95 19.37 -11.11 -1.03
C SER A 95 19.20 -12.03 0.16
N PHE A 96 19.77 -11.60 1.28
CA PHE A 96 19.57 -12.19 2.57
C PHE A 96 19.21 -11.08 3.55
N GLY A 97 18.21 -11.33 4.37
CA GLY A 97 17.71 -10.42 5.38
C GLY A 97 17.69 -11.10 6.75
N PHE A 98 17.96 -10.30 7.75
CA PHE A 98 17.75 -10.62 9.15
C PHE A 98 16.92 -9.48 9.76
N SER A 99 15.84 -9.82 10.42
CA SER A 99 15.00 -8.87 11.14
C SER A 99 14.80 -9.37 12.57
N GLU A 100 14.89 -8.46 13.53
CA GLU A 100 14.66 -8.75 14.94
C GLU A 100 13.68 -7.72 15.50
N ARG A 101 12.70 -8.19 16.29
CA ARG A 101 11.88 -7.36 17.15
C ARG A 101 12.21 -7.67 18.60
N ILE A 102 12.60 -6.66 19.35
CA ILE A 102 12.74 -6.69 20.80
C ILE A 102 11.56 -5.90 21.37
N SER A 103 10.67 -6.59 22.07
CA SER A 103 9.46 -5.99 22.65
C SER A 103 9.53 -6.02 24.16
N LYS A 104 9.12 -4.92 24.79
CA LYS A 104 8.89 -4.84 26.23
C LYS A 104 7.48 -4.37 26.48
N ASP A 105 6.70 -5.22 27.13
CA ASP A 105 5.34 -4.97 27.57
C ASP A 105 5.35 -4.65 29.08
N GLU A 106 4.57 -3.65 29.49
CA GLU A 106 4.49 -3.26 30.90
C GLU A 106 3.81 -4.32 31.79
N ILE A 107 2.90 -5.13 31.23
CA ILE A 107 2.19 -6.17 32.00
C ILE A 107 3.07 -7.39 32.21
N THR A 108 3.72 -7.88 31.16
CA THR A 108 4.48 -9.13 31.23
C THR A 108 5.85 -8.95 31.85
N THR A 109 6.39 -7.72 31.86
CA THR A 109 7.73 -7.35 32.32
C THR A 109 8.89 -8.17 31.72
N GLU A 110 8.59 -9.17 30.91
CA GLU A 110 9.56 -9.98 30.17
C GLU A 110 9.85 -9.31 28.81
N MET A 111 11.09 -9.47 28.33
CA MET A 111 11.44 -9.10 26.96
C MET A 111 11.08 -10.24 26.04
N ASP A 112 10.27 -9.95 25.02
CA ASP A 112 9.96 -10.87 23.94
C ASP A 112 10.81 -10.55 22.73
N ASN A 113 11.59 -11.52 22.26
CA ASN A 113 12.47 -11.38 21.11
C ASN A 113 11.96 -12.29 19.99
N LEU A 114 11.70 -11.71 18.83
CA LEU A 114 11.37 -12.45 17.63
C LEU A 114 12.43 -12.22 16.54
N GLU A 115 12.94 -13.31 15.99
CA GLU A 115 13.96 -13.29 14.95
C GLU A 115 13.39 -13.85 13.66
N PHE A 116 13.62 -13.15 12.56
CA PHE A 116 13.18 -13.56 11.23
C PHE A 116 14.34 -13.50 10.26
N PHE A 117 14.52 -14.61 9.53
CA PHE A 117 15.52 -14.74 8.47
C PHE A 117 14.81 -14.94 7.14
N ASP A 118 15.25 -14.22 6.15
CA ASP A 118 14.75 -14.37 4.80
C ASP A 118 15.86 -14.36 3.75
N GLY A 119 15.57 -14.99 2.62
CA GLY A 119 16.43 -14.97 1.46
C GLY A 119 15.61 -14.92 0.18
N LYS A 120 16.06 -14.17 -0.81
CA LYS A 120 15.41 -14.04 -2.10
C LYS A 120 16.40 -14.32 -3.22
N LEU A 121 15.98 -15.13 -4.20
CA LEU A 121 16.62 -15.25 -5.50
C LEU A 121 15.64 -14.76 -6.56
N GLY A 122 15.99 -13.67 -7.24
CA GLY A 122 15.14 -13.02 -8.23
C GLY A 122 15.76 -13.03 -9.62
N PHE A 123 14.91 -13.28 -10.61
CA PHE A 123 15.21 -13.14 -12.04
C PHE A 123 14.23 -12.10 -12.60
N PHE A 124 14.73 -10.99 -13.07
CA PHE A 124 13.89 -9.93 -13.60
C PHE A 124 14.51 -9.26 -14.82
N GLY A 125 13.70 -8.63 -15.61
CA GLY A 125 14.16 -7.92 -16.79
C GLY A 125 13.05 -7.32 -17.61
N ASP A 126 13.48 -6.51 -18.57
CA ASP A 126 12.66 -5.69 -19.43
C ASP A 126 13.09 -5.88 -20.89
N VAL A 127 12.16 -6.25 -21.78
CA VAL A 127 12.40 -6.37 -23.23
C VAL A 127 11.48 -5.43 -24.00
N GLU A 128 12.08 -4.50 -24.69
CA GLU A 128 11.41 -3.69 -25.69
C GLU A 128 11.39 -4.46 -27.02
N VAL A 129 10.24 -5.02 -27.37
CA VAL A 129 10.06 -5.76 -28.62
C VAL A 129 10.09 -4.82 -29.82
N ASN A 130 9.51 -3.64 -29.65
CA ASN A 130 9.56 -2.50 -30.58
C ASN A 130 9.13 -1.22 -29.85
N ASN A 131 9.18 -0.08 -30.53
CA ASN A 131 8.87 1.23 -29.95
C ASN A 131 7.44 1.36 -29.32
N LEU A 132 6.55 0.41 -29.59
CA LEU A 132 5.16 0.42 -29.10
C LEU A 132 4.85 -0.73 -28.16
N PHE A 133 5.64 -1.80 -28.18
CA PHE A 133 5.34 -3.01 -27.42
C PHE A 133 6.53 -3.45 -26.57
N SER A 134 6.25 -3.63 -25.33
CA SER A 134 7.22 -4.06 -24.35
C SER A 134 6.61 -5.05 -23.34
N ILE A 135 7.45 -5.89 -22.73
CA ILE A 135 7.05 -6.98 -21.83
C ILE A 135 8.02 -7.03 -20.66
N GLY A 136 7.53 -7.30 -19.45
CA GLY A 136 8.32 -7.39 -18.25
C GLY A 136 8.01 -8.49 -17.26
N TYR A 137 9.01 -8.97 -16.53
CA TYR A 137 8.87 -10.03 -15.54
C TYR A 137 9.78 -9.83 -14.33
N ASP A 138 9.28 -10.26 -13.19
CA ASP A 138 10.06 -10.54 -11.99
C ASP A 138 9.58 -11.89 -11.45
N LEU A 139 10.45 -12.87 -11.52
CA LEU A 139 10.24 -14.19 -10.92
C LEU A 139 11.19 -14.31 -9.74
N SER A 140 10.65 -14.49 -8.56
CA SER A 140 11.43 -14.55 -7.33
C SER A 140 11.09 -15.76 -6.50
N PHE A 141 12.12 -16.46 -6.04
CA PHE A 141 12.02 -17.50 -5.02
C PHE A 141 12.38 -16.87 -3.68
N TYR A 142 11.46 -16.96 -2.74
CA TYR A 142 11.57 -16.34 -1.43
C TYR A 142 11.53 -17.41 -0.34
N GLY A 143 12.60 -17.54 0.43
CA GLY A 143 12.73 -18.48 1.54
C GLY A 143 12.77 -17.75 2.87
N PHE A 144 12.11 -18.28 3.91
CA PHE A 144 12.00 -17.66 5.22
C PHE A 144 11.74 -18.69 6.33
N ASN A 145 12.03 -18.35 7.59
CA ASN A 145 11.62 -19.16 8.72
C ASN A 145 10.12 -18.98 9.01
N THR A 146 9.41 -20.08 9.29
CA THR A 146 7.95 -20.11 9.48
C THR A 146 7.51 -20.12 10.95
N ASN A 147 8.44 -20.12 11.88
CA ASN A 147 8.15 -20.12 13.32
C ASN A 147 7.81 -18.72 13.87
N VAL A 148 7.89 -17.70 13.05
CA VAL A 148 7.53 -16.32 13.39
C VAL A 148 6.64 -15.75 12.28
N ASP A 149 5.49 -15.24 12.68
CA ASP A 149 4.64 -14.48 11.77
C ASP A 149 5.31 -13.15 11.43
N PHE A 150 5.45 -12.90 10.12
CA PHE A 150 6.16 -11.71 9.65
C PHE A 150 5.50 -10.40 10.11
N GLU A 151 4.19 -10.38 10.31
CA GLU A 151 3.47 -9.22 10.87
C GLU A 151 3.98 -8.83 12.25
N ASN A 152 4.43 -9.79 13.03
CA ASN A 152 4.91 -9.55 14.39
C ASN A 152 6.31 -8.92 14.44
N ILE A 153 7.04 -8.86 13.33
CA ILE A 153 8.36 -8.21 13.22
C ILE A 153 8.34 -6.90 12.44
N LEU A 154 7.16 -6.40 12.12
CA LEU A 154 6.99 -5.09 11.49
C LEU A 154 6.36 -4.09 12.47
N PRO A 155 6.74 -2.81 12.39
CA PRO A 155 6.02 -1.75 13.08
C PRO A 155 4.54 -1.72 12.70
N LYS A 156 3.67 -1.34 13.63
CA LYS A 156 2.23 -1.23 13.36
C LYS A 156 1.95 -0.23 12.24
N PHE A 157 0.90 -0.50 11.46
CA PHE A 157 0.44 0.30 10.32
C PHE A 157 1.45 0.38 9.17
N VAL A 158 2.41 -0.53 9.14
CA VAL A 158 3.25 -0.80 7.98
C VAL A 158 2.62 -1.95 7.20
N ALA A 159 2.34 -1.73 5.92
CA ALA A 159 1.76 -2.77 5.09
C ALA A 159 2.78 -3.89 4.83
N ASP A 160 2.37 -5.12 5.12
CA ASP A 160 3.12 -6.31 4.71
C ASP A 160 2.38 -7.05 3.60
N THR A 161 2.91 -6.98 2.41
CA THR A 161 2.36 -7.69 1.25
C THR A 161 2.93 -9.09 1.07
N ARG A 162 3.90 -9.52 1.88
CA ARG A 162 4.52 -10.84 1.77
C ARG A 162 3.60 -11.95 2.27
N LYS A 163 2.74 -11.67 3.24
CA LYS A 163 1.77 -12.61 3.81
C LYS A 163 0.81 -13.21 2.75
N HIS A 164 0.51 -12.43 1.72
CA HIS A 164 -0.52 -12.77 0.72
C HIS A 164 0.06 -13.21 -0.61
N ARG A 165 1.37 -13.42 -0.69
CA ARG A 165 2.03 -13.93 -1.89
C ARG A 165 1.66 -15.39 -2.07
N PHE A 166 0.78 -15.70 -3.02
CA PHE A 166 0.42 -17.04 -3.50
C PHE A 166 0.67 -18.19 -2.50
N ASN A 167 0.11 -18.11 -1.31
CA ASN A 167 0.30 -19.09 -0.22
C ASN A 167 0.04 -20.55 -0.64
N LYS A 168 -0.69 -20.78 -1.73
CA LYS A 168 -0.90 -22.13 -2.32
C LYS A 168 0.35 -22.73 -2.96
N LEU A 169 1.39 -21.94 -3.23
CA LEU A 169 2.68 -22.41 -3.73
C LEU A 169 3.77 -22.38 -2.65
N SER A 170 3.42 -22.13 -1.40
CA SER A 170 4.36 -22.25 -0.29
C SER A 170 4.58 -23.70 0.10
N PHE A 171 5.82 -24.05 0.36
CA PHE A 171 6.23 -25.36 0.84
C PHE A 171 6.92 -25.17 2.18
N ASP A 172 6.39 -25.78 3.24
CA ASP A 172 7.03 -25.77 4.55
C ASP A 172 7.86 -27.03 4.76
N ILE A 173 9.14 -26.84 5.04
CA ILE A 173 10.06 -27.93 5.37
C ILE A 173 10.78 -27.58 6.67
N ASN A 174 10.41 -28.23 7.76
CA ASN A 174 11.08 -28.10 9.05
C ASN A 174 11.29 -26.62 9.51
N SER A 175 10.21 -25.87 9.62
CA SER A 175 10.22 -24.45 10.02
C SER A 175 10.87 -23.50 8.99
N PHE A 176 11.00 -23.94 7.75
CA PHE A 176 11.45 -23.12 6.63
C PHE A 176 10.41 -23.13 5.51
N GLY A 177 9.93 -21.95 5.13
CA GLY A 177 8.97 -21.74 4.06
C GLY A 177 9.65 -21.28 2.78
N ILE A 178 9.10 -21.70 1.63
CA ILE A 178 9.51 -21.23 0.31
C ILE A 178 8.27 -20.75 -0.43
N ASN A 179 8.27 -19.50 -0.86
CA ASN A 179 7.26 -18.91 -1.71
C ASN A 179 7.80 -18.59 -3.10
N LEU A 180 6.96 -18.73 -4.10
CA LEU A 180 7.19 -18.21 -5.44
C LEU A 180 6.44 -16.90 -5.61
N ASP A 181 7.14 -15.84 -5.99
CA ASP A 181 6.58 -14.53 -6.29
C ASP A 181 6.79 -14.23 -7.78
N PHE A 182 5.73 -13.87 -8.46
CA PHE A 182 5.76 -13.56 -9.88
C PHE A 182 5.03 -12.25 -10.15
N ASN A 183 5.71 -11.34 -10.84
CA ASN A 183 5.12 -10.15 -11.44
C ASN A 183 5.41 -10.20 -12.95
N GLY A 184 4.42 -9.89 -13.75
CA GLY A 184 4.56 -9.82 -15.20
C GLY A 184 3.63 -8.77 -15.77
N ASN A 185 4.10 -8.02 -16.76
CA ASN A 185 3.36 -6.93 -17.35
C ASN A 185 3.63 -6.82 -18.85
N PHE A 186 2.58 -6.53 -19.60
CA PHE A 186 2.64 -6.13 -21.00
C PHE A 186 2.33 -4.64 -21.10
N ALA A 187 3.07 -3.93 -21.93
CA ALA A 187 2.74 -2.55 -22.25
C ALA A 187 2.67 -2.38 -23.78
N PHE A 188 1.65 -1.66 -24.22
CA PHE A 188 1.47 -1.33 -25.64
C PHE A 188 1.02 0.13 -25.79
N GLY A 189 1.71 0.87 -26.64
CA GLY A 189 1.40 2.26 -26.97
C GLY A 189 2.60 3.18 -26.92
N SER A 190 2.34 4.47 -27.03
CA SER A 190 3.36 5.52 -26.97
C SER A 190 3.63 5.97 -25.53
N GLU A 191 4.60 6.85 -25.33
CA GLU A 191 4.89 7.48 -24.04
C GLU A 191 3.77 8.35 -23.48
N ASN A 192 2.80 8.76 -24.34
CA ASN A 192 1.68 9.61 -23.96
C ASN A 192 0.35 8.84 -23.90
N THR A 193 0.23 7.73 -24.63
CA THR A 193 -1.00 6.91 -24.64
C THR A 193 -0.60 5.46 -24.70
N TYR A 194 -0.91 4.72 -23.65
CA TYR A 194 -0.55 3.32 -23.52
C TYR A 194 -1.57 2.52 -22.73
N VAL A 195 -1.56 1.23 -22.96
CA VAL A 195 -2.23 0.23 -22.15
C VAL A 195 -1.19 -0.68 -21.50
N THR A 196 -1.51 -1.15 -20.30
CA THR A 196 -0.74 -2.22 -19.66
C THR A 196 -1.68 -3.34 -19.23
N ALA A 197 -1.19 -4.57 -19.21
CA ALA A 197 -1.92 -5.71 -18.69
C ALA A 197 -0.96 -6.67 -17.99
N GLY A 198 -1.30 -7.13 -16.81
CA GLY A 198 -0.41 -8.03 -16.09
C GLY A 198 -0.85 -8.38 -14.69
N LEU A 199 0.07 -8.98 -13.96
CA LEU A 199 -0.02 -9.24 -12.53
C LEU A 199 1.04 -8.39 -11.85
N ASN A 200 0.64 -7.29 -11.23
CA ASN A 200 1.55 -6.36 -10.57
C ASN A 200 0.85 -5.53 -9.49
N LYS A 201 1.65 -4.82 -8.70
CA LYS A 201 1.17 -3.77 -7.81
C LYS A 201 0.84 -2.52 -8.61
N LEU A 202 -0.16 -1.78 -8.17
CA LEU A 202 -0.50 -0.46 -8.70
C LEU A 202 -0.45 0.57 -7.56
N GLY A 203 -0.20 1.83 -7.92
CA GLY A 203 -0.26 2.96 -7.00
C GLY A 203 -0.74 4.22 -7.71
N TYR A 204 -1.52 5.05 -7.01
CA TYR A 204 -2.06 6.29 -7.56
C TYR A 204 -1.80 7.44 -6.61
N GLY A 205 -1.15 8.48 -7.12
CA GLY A 205 -0.89 9.71 -6.36
C GLY A 205 0.58 9.92 -5.99
N PRO A 206 0.90 11.07 -5.39
CA PRO A 206 2.27 11.51 -5.14
C PRO A 206 2.77 11.28 -3.71
N PHE A 207 1.96 10.72 -2.82
CA PHE A 207 2.30 10.63 -1.40
C PHE A 207 3.33 9.55 -1.10
N ILE A 208 4.24 9.84 -0.19
CA ILE A 208 5.33 8.93 0.22
C ILE A 208 4.90 8.02 1.37
N SER A 209 3.94 8.48 2.18
CA SER A 209 3.40 7.71 3.29
C SER A 209 2.37 6.63 2.89
N GLY A 210 2.14 6.44 1.58
CA GLY A 210 1.05 5.65 1.01
C GLY A 210 -0.12 6.53 0.60
N ASP A 211 -0.98 6.02 -0.27
CA ASP A 211 -2.13 6.73 -0.84
C ASP A 211 -3.45 6.20 -0.27
N ILE A 212 -4.50 7.05 -0.28
CA ILE A 212 -5.80 6.69 0.33
C ILE A 212 -6.76 5.99 -0.62
N ILE A 213 -6.48 5.92 -1.94
CA ILE A 213 -7.37 5.28 -2.90
C ILE A 213 -6.75 4.03 -3.53
N LEU A 214 -5.48 4.05 -3.88
CA LEU A 214 -4.75 2.91 -4.46
C LEU A 214 -3.31 2.99 -3.99
N ASP A 215 -3.03 2.29 -2.89
CA ASP A 215 -1.72 2.33 -2.24
C ASP A 215 -0.73 1.42 -2.97
N SER A 216 0.45 1.98 -3.25
CA SER A 216 1.57 1.25 -3.87
C SER A 216 2.03 0.03 -3.07
N SER A 217 1.78 0.02 -1.76
CA SER A 217 2.09 -1.11 -0.87
C SER A 217 1.02 -2.21 -0.87
N SER A 218 -0.11 -2.02 -1.56
CA SER A 218 -1.19 -3.02 -1.63
C SER A 218 -0.74 -4.31 -2.30
N VAL A 219 -1.49 -5.39 -2.08
CA VAL A 219 -1.21 -6.70 -2.70
C VAL A 219 -1.38 -6.62 -4.22
N GLN A 220 -0.46 -7.21 -4.95
CA GLN A 220 -0.54 -7.33 -6.40
C GLN A 220 -1.80 -8.05 -6.87
N PHE A 221 -2.31 -7.68 -8.03
CA PHE A 221 -3.48 -8.31 -8.64
C PHE A 221 -3.41 -8.29 -10.17
N MET A 222 -4.16 -9.18 -10.82
CA MET A 222 -4.31 -9.15 -12.27
C MET A 222 -5.04 -7.90 -12.68
N ASN A 223 -4.42 -7.10 -13.54
CA ASN A 223 -5.00 -5.81 -13.95
C ASN A 223 -4.77 -5.50 -15.42
N PHE A 224 -5.63 -4.64 -15.92
CA PHE A 224 -5.52 -3.95 -17.19
C PHE A 224 -5.61 -2.46 -16.92
N THR A 225 -4.69 -1.67 -17.50
CA THR A 225 -4.73 -0.21 -17.38
C THR A 225 -4.73 0.45 -18.75
N PHE A 226 -5.42 1.57 -18.86
CA PHE A 226 -5.31 2.51 -19.96
C PHE A 226 -4.87 3.86 -19.40
N ASN A 227 -3.90 4.49 -20.06
CA ASN A 227 -3.39 5.79 -19.66
C ASN A 227 -3.24 6.68 -20.89
N HIS A 228 -3.71 7.91 -20.76
CA HIS A 228 -3.51 8.98 -21.74
C HIS A 228 -3.06 10.25 -21.03
N SER A 229 -1.97 10.85 -21.50
CA SER A 229 -1.43 12.11 -20.98
C SER A 229 -1.26 13.12 -22.09
N SER A 230 -1.79 14.32 -21.87
CA SER A 230 -1.66 15.45 -22.78
C SER A 230 -1.58 16.75 -22.01
N LYS A 231 -1.14 17.83 -22.65
CA LYS A 231 -1.10 19.18 -22.03
C LYS A 231 -2.46 19.71 -21.54
N TYR A 232 -3.57 19.07 -21.91
CA TYR A 232 -4.92 19.52 -21.57
C TYR A 232 -5.53 18.69 -20.44
N PHE A 233 -5.25 17.39 -20.41
CA PHE A 233 -5.75 16.45 -19.39
C PHE A 233 -4.96 15.16 -19.40
N ASP A 234 -4.97 14.49 -18.26
CA ASP A 234 -4.55 13.09 -18.14
C ASP A 234 -5.75 12.24 -17.75
N PHE A 235 -5.86 11.09 -18.36
CA PHE A 235 -6.88 10.10 -18.04
C PHE A 235 -6.23 8.77 -17.75
N SER A 236 -6.61 8.15 -16.63
CA SER A 236 -6.20 6.79 -16.26
C SER A 236 -7.41 5.94 -15.98
N GLN A 237 -7.40 4.70 -16.46
CA GLN A 237 -8.41 3.68 -16.19
C GLN A 237 -7.71 2.42 -15.74
N VAL A 238 -8.21 1.79 -14.67
CA VAL A 238 -7.80 0.47 -14.18
C VAL A 238 -8.99 -0.44 -14.16
N PHE A 239 -8.78 -1.67 -14.55
CA PHE A 239 -9.67 -2.78 -14.29
C PHE A 239 -8.86 -3.94 -13.71
N GLY A 240 -9.31 -4.56 -12.62
CA GLY A 240 -8.58 -5.62 -11.94
C GLY A 240 -9.45 -6.74 -11.41
N VAL A 241 -8.84 -7.92 -11.30
CA VAL A 241 -9.39 -9.09 -10.61
C VAL A 241 -8.67 -9.22 -9.28
N ILE A 242 -9.43 -9.20 -8.19
CA ILE A 242 -8.93 -9.23 -6.82
C ILE A 242 -9.54 -10.42 -6.06
N GLY A 243 -8.97 -10.77 -4.91
CA GLY A 243 -9.47 -11.87 -4.09
C GLY A 243 -10.49 -11.42 -3.05
N ALA A 244 -11.67 -12.05 -3.04
CA ALA A 244 -12.61 -11.96 -1.94
C ALA A 244 -12.18 -12.90 -0.82
N GLU A 245 -12.14 -12.41 0.40
CA GLU A 245 -11.84 -13.18 1.60
C GLU A 245 -13.08 -13.97 2.06
N GLU A 246 -12.88 -15.22 2.49
CA GLU A 246 -13.95 -16.03 3.07
C GLU A 246 -14.27 -15.54 4.49
N LEU A 247 -15.56 -15.35 4.78
CA LEU A 247 -16.02 -14.82 6.07
C LEU A 247 -15.65 -15.73 7.26
N ASN A 248 -15.54 -17.04 7.03
CA ASN A 248 -15.17 -18.02 8.05
C ASN A 248 -13.65 -18.19 8.24
N ASN A 249 -12.84 -17.34 7.61
CA ASN A 249 -11.39 -17.29 7.72
C ASN A 249 -10.67 -18.63 7.50
N THR A 250 -11.09 -19.41 6.50
CA THR A 250 -10.45 -20.70 6.15
C THR A 250 -9.18 -20.53 5.31
N GLY A 251 -8.81 -19.28 4.97
CA GLY A 251 -7.66 -18.95 4.13
C GLY A 251 -7.88 -19.17 2.64
N PHE A 252 -9.13 -19.39 2.21
CA PHE A 252 -9.48 -19.43 0.79
C PHE A 252 -9.91 -18.06 0.29
N PHE A 253 -9.63 -17.79 -1.00
CA PHE A 253 -10.04 -16.57 -1.68
C PHE A 253 -10.84 -16.90 -2.94
N ASP A 254 -11.91 -16.13 -3.18
CA ASP A 254 -12.69 -16.20 -4.42
C ASP A 254 -12.23 -15.08 -5.38
N LEU A 255 -11.85 -15.44 -6.59
CA LEU A 255 -11.40 -14.50 -7.63
C LEU A 255 -12.55 -13.87 -8.44
N ARG A 256 -13.80 -14.02 -8.01
CA ARG A 256 -14.96 -13.34 -8.60
C ARG A 256 -15.19 -11.95 -8.00
N LYS A 257 -14.18 -11.34 -7.42
CA LYS A 257 -14.18 -9.96 -6.95
C LYS A 257 -13.41 -9.09 -7.93
N PHE A 258 -13.95 -7.94 -8.24
CA PHE A 258 -13.43 -7.05 -9.26
C PHE A 258 -13.21 -5.66 -8.69
N PHE A 259 -12.22 -4.98 -9.25
CA PHE A 259 -11.87 -3.61 -8.94
C PHE A 259 -11.86 -2.80 -10.23
N SER A 260 -12.49 -1.64 -10.22
CA SER A 260 -12.32 -0.67 -11.29
C SER A 260 -12.05 0.72 -10.72
N PHE A 261 -11.19 1.45 -11.40
CA PHE A 261 -10.80 2.81 -11.01
C PHE A 261 -10.61 3.65 -12.26
N HIS A 262 -11.01 4.91 -12.22
CA HIS A 262 -10.60 5.88 -13.21
C HIS A 262 -10.31 7.24 -12.59
N SER A 263 -9.47 8.03 -13.27
CA SER A 263 -9.17 9.40 -12.89
C SER A 263 -9.03 10.29 -14.10
N LEU A 264 -9.47 11.54 -13.95
CA LEU A 264 -9.29 12.62 -14.91
C LEU A 264 -8.59 13.78 -14.22
N ARG A 265 -7.33 14.05 -14.59
CA ARG A 265 -6.55 15.21 -14.12
C ARG A 265 -6.66 16.34 -15.15
N VAL A 266 -6.91 17.55 -14.68
CA VAL A 266 -6.96 18.75 -15.50
C VAL A 266 -6.06 19.84 -14.87
N PRO A 267 -5.13 20.44 -15.64
CA PRO A 267 -4.38 21.61 -15.17
C PRO A 267 -5.32 22.82 -15.03
N LEU A 268 -5.19 23.56 -13.92
CA LEU A 268 -5.97 24.75 -13.63
C LEU A 268 -5.08 25.99 -13.76
N PHE A 269 -5.42 26.91 -14.67
CA PHE A 269 -4.71 28.19 -14.86
C PHE A 269 -3.21 28.10 -15.16
N SER A 270 -2.53 27.07 -14.72
CA SER A 270 -1.10 26.83 -14.86
C SER A 270 -0.81 25.32 -14.81
N PRO A 271 0.22 24.82 -15.53
CA PRO A 271 0.70 23.44 -15.38
C PRO A 271 1.13 23.08 -13.94
N LYS A 272 1.47 24.11 -13.13
CA LYS A 272 1.88 23.95 -11.72
C LYS A 272 0.72 23.71 -10.75
N LEU A 273 -0.52 23.81 -11.20
CA LEU A 273 -1.73 23.55 -10.40
C LEU A 273 -2.66 22.64 -11.17
N SER A 274 -2.98 21.48 -10.62
CA SER A 274 -3.91 20.54 -11.22
C SER A 274 -4.91 20.00 -10.21
N ILE A 275 -6.07 19.61 -10.72
CA ILE A 275 -7.09 18.88 -9.98
C ILE A 275 -7.41 17.59 -10.71
N SER A 276 -7.49 16.49 -9.96
CA SER A 276 -7.95 15.22 -10.47
C SER A 276 -9.26 14.85 -9.79
N TYR A 277 -10.26 14.49 -10.57
CA TYR A 277 -11.43 13.75 -10.11
C TYR A 277 -11.20 12.28 -10.36
N TYR A 278 -11.55 11.44 -9.39
CA TYR A 278 -11.44 10.00 -9.53
C TYR A 278 -12.63 9.28 -8.91
N GLU A 279 -12.92 8.09 -9.43
CA GLU A 279 -13.85 7.14 -8.86
C GLU A 279 -13.20 5.76 -8.81
N ALA A 280 -13.55 4.99 -7.78
CA ALA A 280 -13.19 3.59 -7.63
C ALA A 280 -14.41 2.78 -7.24
N VAL A 281 -14.51 1.55 -7.71
CA VAL A 281 -15.60 0.64 -7.37
C VAL A 281 -15.08 -0.76 -7.14
N VAL A 282 -15.56 -1.40 -6.09
CA VAL A 282 -15.37 -2.82 -5.80
C VAL A 282 -16.72 -3.51 -5.90
N PHE A 283 -16.76 -4.57 -6.67
CA PHE A 283 -17.96 -5.36 -6.89
C PHE A 283 -17.59 -6.83 -7.05
N GLY A 284 -18.55 -7.72 -6.91
CA GLY A 284 -18.22 -9.14 -6.96
C GLY A 284 -19.37 -10.02 -7.37
N GLU A 285 -19.08 -11.34 -7.36
CA GLU A 285 -19.91 -12.43 -7.78
C GLU A 285 -20.16 -12.47 -9.29
N ASN A 286 -20.56 -11.34 -9.89
CA ASN A 286 -20.84 -11.21 -11.31
C ASN A 286 -19.96 -10.16 -11.96
N PHE A 287 -19.39 -10.49 -13.11
CA PHE A 287 -18.63 -9.58 -13.92
C PHE A 287 -19.56 -8.52 -14.57
N MET A 288 -19.29 -7.25 -14.32
CA MET A 288 -20.06 -6.12 -14.86
C MET A 288 -19.22 -5.31 -15.87
N PRO A 289 -19.37 -5.55 -17.18
CA PRO A 289 -18.56 -4.86 -18.20
C PRO A 289 -18.79 -3.33 -18.25
N SER A 290 -19.87 -2.83 -17.68
CA SER A 290 -20.17 -1.41 -17.57
C SER A 290 -19.08 -0.63 -16.81
N TYR A 291 -18.46 -1.23 -15.79
CA TYR A 291 -17.36 -0.63 -15.04
C TYR A 291 -16.01 -0.63 -15.77
N PHE A 292 -15.96 -1.23 -16.96
CA PHE A 292 -14.80 -1.12 -17.84
C PHE A 292 -14.88 0.11 -18.76
N MET A 293 -16.04 0.76 -18.81
CA MET A 293 -16.25 1.92 -19.66
C MET A 293 -15.82 3.22 -18.95
N PRO A 294 -15.27 4.21 -19.67
CA PRO A 294 -14.88 5.50 -19.10
C PRO A 294 -16.10 6.41 -18.85
N VAL A 295 -17.05 5.93 -18.09
CA VAL A 295 -18.28 6.63 -17.70
C VAL A 295 -18.30 6.75 -16.19
N PRO A 296 -18.74 7.88 -15.61
CA PRO A 296 -18.81 8.02 -14.15
C PRO A 296 -19.57 6.86 -13.50
N TYR A 297 -18.93 6.19 -12.54
CA TYR A 297 -19.46 4.99 -11.90
C TYR A 297 -20.71 5.28 -11.07
N VAL A 298 -20.83 6.51 -10.55
CA VAL A 298 -22.04 6.96 -9.87
C VAL A 298 -23.28 6.91 -10.79
N ILE A 299 -23.10 7.11 -12.11
CA ILE A 299 -24.19 6.98 -13.08
C ILE A 299 -24.53 5.49 -13.30
N ILE A 300 -23.51 4.65 -13.40
CA ILE A 300 -23.70 3.20 -13.55
C ILE A 300 -24.40 2.63 -12.31
N GLY A 301 -23.96 2.99 -11.11
CA GLY A 301 -24.59 2.59 -9.85
C GLY A 301 -26.05 3.00 -9.75
N ASN A 302 -26.42 4.21 -10.18
CA ASN A 302 -27.82 4.64 -10.27
C ASN A 302 -28.70 3.74 -11.14
N VAL A 303 -28.13 3.16 -12.19
CA VAL A 303 -28.86 2.26 -13.12
C VAL A 303 -28.89 0.83 -12.57
N SER A 304 -27.82 0.37 -11.94
CA SER A 304 -27.70 -1.00 -11.39
C SER A 304 -28.33 -1.17 -10.00
N GLY A 305 -28.59 -0.08 -9.29
CA GLY A 305 -29.23 -0.10 -7.97
C GLY A 305 -28.24 0.05 -6.80
N PHE A 306 -27.00 0.48 -7.05
CA PHE A 306 -25.95 0.69 -6.03
C PHE A 306 -25.68 -0.53 -5.13
N ASN A 307 -25.45 -1.66 -5.75
CA ASN A 307 -25.11 -2.88 -5.04
C ASN A 307 -23.59 -3.12 -4.93
N GLU A 308 -22.81 -2.09 -5.20
CA GLU A 308 -21.35 -2.07 -5.23
C GLU A 308 -20.80 -1.07 -4.22
N ASN A 309 -19.57 -1.29 -3.76
CA ASN A 309 -18.87 -0.30 -2.94
C ASN A 309 -18.19 0.74 -3.84
N LEU A 310 -18.77 1.94 -3.90
CA LEU A 310 -18.35 3.05 -4.77
C LEU A 310 -17.71 4.16 -3.95
N MET A 311 -16.51 4.56 -4.35
CA MET A 311 -15.76 5.69 -3.79
C MET A 311 -15.53 6.76 -4.85
N ALA A 312 -15.55 8.02 -4.45
CA ALA A 312 -15.17 9.14 -5.31
C ALA A 312 -14.29 10.13 -4.57
N GLY A 313 -13.45 10.87 -5.31
CA GLY A 313 -12.58 11.83 -4.66
C GLY A 313 -11.97 12.87 -5.56
N LEU A 314 -11.25 13.78 -4.92
CA LEU A 314 -10.55 14.90 -5.54
C LEU A 314 -9.11 14.95 -5.05
N LEU A 315 -8.16 14.95 -5.98
CA LEU A 315 -6.74 15.15 -5.70
C LEU A 315 -6.31 16.50 -6.27
N LEU A 316 -5.86 17.40 -5.41
CA LEU A 316 -5.27 18.69 -5.75
C LEU A 316 -3.75 18.60 -5.64
N GLU A 317 -3.03 18.99 -6.69
CA GLU A 317 -1.59 19.11 -6.71
C GLU A 317 -1.20 20.54 -7.09
N TRP A 318 -0.36 21.15 -6.28
CA TRP A 318 0.09 22.52 -6.49
C TRP A 318 1.59 22.67 -6.24
N ILE A 319 2.30 23.26 -7.20
CA ILE A 319 3.71 23.62 -7.11
C ILE A 319 3.80 25.16 -6.99
N PRO A 320 3.64 25.72 -5.76
CA PRO A 320 3.65 27.17 -5.55
C PRO A 320 4.99 27.80 -5.87
N PHE A 321 6.07 27.08 -5.60
CA PHE A 321 7.47 27.48 -5.83
C PHE A 321 8.22 26.29 -6.41
N ASP A 322 9.32 26.55 -7.08
CA ASP A 322 10.21 25.50 -7.54
C ASP A 322 10.69 24.66 -6.34
N CYS A 323 10.79 23.37 -6.54
CA CYS A 323 11.15 22.37 -5.52
C CYS A 323 10.13 22.15 -4.39
N VAL A 324 8.97 22.83 -4.38
CA VAL A 324 7.93 22.66 -3.36
C VAL A 324 6.62 22.20 -3.99
N LYS A 325 6.06 21.12 -3.48
CA LYS A 325 4.74 20.59 -3.87
C LYS A 325 3.83 20.49 -2.67
N VAL A 326 2.64 21.04 -2.79
CA VAL A 326 1.54 20.86 -1.84
C VAL A 326 0.51 19.96 -2.49
N THR A 327 0.03 18.98 -1.76
CA THR A 327 -0.95 18.00 -2.25
C THR A 327 -2.07 17.84 -1.24
N SER A 328 -3.30 17.72 -1.71
CA SER A 328 -4.45 17.39 -0.88
C SER A 328 -5.35 16.41 -1.61
N ASN A 329 -5.67 15.28 -1.00
CA ASN A 329 -6.51 14.22 -1.52
C ASN A 329 -7.68 13.99 -0.56
N LEU A 330 -8.90 14.15 -1.05
CA LEU A 330 -10.13 13.88 -0.33
C LEU A 330 -10.88 12.75 -1.03
N MET A 331 -11.15 11.67 -0.33
CA MET A 331 -11.97 10.55 -0.78
C MET A 331 -13.23 10.46 0.06
N ILE A 332 -14.34 10.16 -0.58
CA ILE A 332 -15.64 9.90 0.05
C ILE A 332 -16.07 8.50 -0.35
N ASP A 333 -16.28 7.65 0.64
CA ASP A 333 -16.71 6.27 0.48
C ASP A 333 -18.24 6.17 0.51
N ASP A 334 -18.90 6.84 1.47
CA ASP A 334 -20.36 6.90 1.52
C ASP A 334 -20.83 8.35 1.39
N PHE A 335 -21.56 8.60 0.30
CA PHE A 335 -22.02 9.95 -0.03
C PHE A 335 -23.32 10.30 0.69
N ALA A 336 -23.21 10.83 1.91
CA ALA A 336 -24.33 11.37 2.68
C ALA A 336 -24.34 12.92 2.63
N PRO A 337 -24.91 13.56 1.59
CA PRO A 337 -24.80 15.02 1.38
C PRO A 337 -25.27 15.86 2.59
N LYS A 338 -26.28 15.39 3.31
CA LYS A 338 -26.79 16.08 4.49
C LYS A 338 -25.82 16.07 5.67
N LYS A 339 -24.99 15.03 5.80
CA LYS A 339 -23.97 14.90 6.85
C LYS A 339 -22.74 15.73 6.51
N ILE A 340 -22.32 15.71 5.24
CA ILE A 340 -21.22 16.55 4.72
C ILE A 340 -21.51 18.04 4.98
N LEU A 341 -22.70 18.51 4.62
CA LEU A 341 -23.09 19.91 4.81
C LEU A 341 -23.13 20.32 6.31
N LYS A 342 -23.32 19.37 7.22
CA LYS A 342 -23.33 19.62 8.66
C LYS A 342 -21.97 19.44 9.33
N LEU A 343 -20.94 19.03 8.58
CA LEU A 343 -19.59 18.67 9.08
C LEU A 343 -19.67 17.69 10.28
N LYS A 344 -20.62 16.77 10.23
CA LYS A 344 -20.73 15.73 11.26
C LYS A 344 -19.83 14.56 10.88
N PHE A 345 -18.72 14.42 11.57
CA PHE A 345 -17.77 13.30 11.46
C PHE A 345 -18.21 12.10 12.31
N ASP A 346 -19.51 11.78 12.25
CA ASP A 346 -20.03 10.54 12.80
C ASP A 346 -19.77 9.38 11.81
N SER A 347 -19.98 8.16 12.26
CA SER A 347 -19.78 6.93 11.49
C SER A 347 -20.57 6.85 10.16
N GLY A 348 -21.48 7.77 9.91
CA GLY A 348 -22.18 7.87 8.65
C GLY A 348 -21.54 8.81 7.63
N LEU A 349 -20.38 9.39 7.92
CA LEU A 349 -19.54 10.10 6.97
C LEU A 349 -18.24 9.31 6.80
N ARG A 350 -18.22 8.37 5.86
CA ARG A 350 -17.04 7.56 5.54
C ARG A 350 -16.18 8.32 4.56
N THR A 351 -15.03 8.75 5.03
CA THR A 351 -14.12 9.57 4.23
C THR A 351 -12.67 9.38 4.65
N ALA A 352 -11.77 9.57 3.71
CA ALA A 352 -10.35 9.71 3.99
C ALA A 352 -9.85 11.04 3.43
N LEU A 353 -8.98 11.69 4.19
CA LEU A 353 -8.31 12.92 3.81
C LEU A 353 -6.81 12.73 3.96
N GLN A 354 -6.07 13.13 2.95
CA GLN A 354 -4.61 13.17 3.02
C GLN A 354 -4.13 14.52 2.47
N THR A 355 -3.27 15.18 3.22
CA THR A 355 -2.64 16.42 2.77
C THR A 355 -1.14 16.37 3.09
N GLY A 356 -0.33 16.97 2.24
CA GLY A 356 1.11 16.90 2.42
C GLY A 356 1.87 17.97 1.68
N LEU A 357 3.13 18.07 2.07
CA LEU A 357 4.13 18.94 1.47
C LEU A 357 5.37 18.10 1.17
N ILE A 358 5.92 18.28 -0.04
CA ILE A 358 7.20 17.72 -0.45
C ILE A 358 8.11 18.88 -0.84
N TYR A 359 9.32 18.88 -0.30
CA TYR A 359 10.38 19.81 -0.65
C TYR A 359 11.64 19.06 -1.07
N THR A 360 12.16 19.38 -2.25
CA THR A 360 13.36 18.76 -2.84
C THR A 360 14.42 19.81 -3.07
N PRO A 361 15.28 20.12 -2.08
CA PRO A 361 16.29 21.17 -2.21
C PRO A 361 17.29 20.88 -3.33
N ILE A 362 17.82 21.95 -3.92
CA ILE A 362 18.89 21.91 -4.92
C ILE A 362 20.23 21.95 -4.18
N ASP A 363 21.21 21.21 -4.66
CA ASP A 363 22.60 21.18 -4.15
C ASP A 363 22.72 20.99 -2.62
N SER A 364 21.89 20.11 -2.07
CA SER A 364 21.85 19.82 -0.65
C SER A 364 22.17 18.35 -0.37
N LEU A 365 22.72 18.07 0.80
CA LEU A 365 22.83 16.69 1.33
C LEU A 365 21.46 16.06 1.59
N CYS A 366 20.44 16.89 1.81
CA CYS A 366 19.07 16.46 1.95
C CYS A 366 18.39 16.45 0.57
N ASP A 367 18.09 15.27 0.03
CA ASP A 367 17.44 15.08 -1.27
C ASP A 367 15.94 15.41 -1.21
N MET A 368 15.29 15.17 -0.06
CA MET A 368 13.85 15.34 0.08
C MET A 368 13.44 15.49 1.55
N ILE A 369 12.46 16.36 1.76
CA ILE A 369 11.68 16.47 2.98
C ILE A 369 10.21 16.29 2.62
N SER A 370 9.51 15.36 3.28
CA SER A 370 8.08 15.15 3.08
C SER A 370 7.36 15.14 4.42
N VAL A 371 6.29 15.93 4.52
CA VAL A 371 5.38 15.94 5.67
C VAL A 371 3.99 15.63 5.16
N ASN A 372 3.32 14.64 5.75
CA ASN A 372 1.96 14.25 5.38
C ASN A 372 1.08 14.13 6.62
N TYR A 373 -0.16 14.55 6.50
CA TYR A 373 -1.23 14.23 7.44
C TYR A 373 -2.26 13.36 6.72
N THR A 374 -2.63 12.24 7.32
CA THR A 374 -3.65 11.33 6.81
C THR A 374 -4.69 11.09 7.89
N LEU A 375 -5.96 11.10 7.50
CA LEU A 375 -7.11 10.84 8.36
C LEU A 375 -8.02 9.85 7.63
N VAL A 376 -8.49 8.82 8.34
CA VAL A 376 -9.46 7.82 7.84
C VAL A 376 -10.55 7.66 8.88
N THR A 377 -11.79 8.01 8.53
CA THR A 377 -12.92 7.92 9.47
C THR A 377 -13.36 6.47 9.70
N PRO A 378 -14.12 6.19 10.77
CA PRO A 378 -14.62 4.83 11.04
C PRO A 378 -15.37 4.24 9.85
N TYR A 379 -15.18 2.95 9.63
CA TYR A 379 -15.83 2.14 8.58
C TYR A 379 -15.56 2.59 7.13
N THR A 380 -14.67 3.53 6.89
CA THR A 380 -14.18 3.84 5.55
C THR A 380 -13.57 2.57 4.95
N TYR A 381 -13.82 2.31 3.66
CA TYR A 381 -13.45 1.09 2.93
C TYR A 381 -14.29 -0.15 3.24
N THR A 382 -15.25 -0.08 4.15
CA THR A 382 -16.03 -1.21 4.60
C THR A 382 -17.40 -1.24 3.93
N TRP A 383 -17.79 -2.40 3.42
CA TRP A 383 -19.15 -2.69 2.99
C TRP A 383 -19.69 -3.90 3.74
N TYR A 384 -20.93 -3.82 4.18
CA TYR A 384 -21.60 -4.92 4.87
C TYR A 384 -22.50 -5.69 3.92
N ASP A 385 -22.28 -7.00 3.79
CA ASP A 385 -22.95 -7.88 2.85
C ASP A 385 -24.08 -8.73 3.49
N GLN A 386 -24.74 -8.27 4.52
CA GLN A 386 -25.93 -8.88 5.20
C GLN A 386 -25.92 -10.42 5.31
N GLY A 387 -24.77 -11.09 5.17
CA GLY A 387 -24.65 -12.54 5.25
C GLY A 387 -25.23 -13.31 4.05
N GLU A 388 -25.42 -12.64 2.91
CA GLU A 388 -25.88 -13.31 1.68
C GLU A 388 -24.84 -14.24 1.07
N TYR A 389 -23.56 -14.04 1.39
CA TYR A 389 -22.43 -14.77 0.79
C TYR A 389 -21.46 -15.30 1.84
N ASP A 390 -20.79 -16.39 1.49
CA ASP A 390 -19.68 -16.93 2.31
C ASP A 390 -18.37 -16.12 2.13
N TYR A 391 -18.35 -15.13 1.23
CA TYR A 391 -17.21 -14.33 0.84
C TYR A 391 -17.50 -12.83 0.89
N ASN A 392 -16.47 -12.04 1.22
CA ASN A 392 -16.56 -10.59 1.24
C ASN A 392 -16.24 -10.00 -0.15
N PHE A 393 -17.27 -9.82 -0.96
CA PHE A 393 -17.13 -9.31 -2.33
C PHE A 393 -17.05 -7.78 -2.44
N ARG A 394 -17.43 -7.01 -1.42
CA ARG A 394 -17.63 -5.57 -1.55
C ARG A 394 -16.75 -4.71 -0.65
N ASN A 395 -16.07 -5.27 0.37
CA ASN A 395 -15.05 -4.51 1.08
C ASN A 395 -13.94 -4.06 0.13
N TYR A 396 -13.38 -2.88 0.39
CA TYR A 396 -12.29 -2.32 -0.41
C TYR A 396 -10.95 -3.01 -0.09
N THR A 397 -10.93 -4.32 -0.24
CA THR A 397 -9.80 -5.20 0.10
C THR A 397 -9.47 -6.13 -1.05
N ASN A 398 -8.19 -6.51 -1.13
CA ASN A 398 -7.70 -7.62 -1.94
C ASN A 398 -7.08 -8.65 -1.02
N MET A 399 -7.64 -9.88 -0.99
CA MET A 399 -7.19 -10.95 -0.09
C MET A 399 -7.09 -10.49 1.38
N GLY A 400 -8.12 -9.77 1.87
CA GLY A 400 -8.17 -9.24 3.24
C GLY A 400 -7.36 -7.98 3.52
N ASN A 401 -6.56 -7.49 2.57
CA ASN A 401 -5.79 -6.26 2.74
C ASN A 401 -6.46 -5.08 2.06
N CYS A 402 -6.49 -3.93 2.75
CA CYS A 402 -7.00 -2.70 2.16
C CYS A 402 -6.21 -2.32 0.90
N ILE A 403 -6.93 -1.98 -0.17
CA ILE A 403 -6.33 -1.49 -1.43
C ILE A 403 -5.95 -0.01 -1.28
N GLY A 404 -6.68 0.72 -0.43
CA GLY A 404 -6.46 2.11 -0.11
C GLY A 404 -5.40 2.33 0.97
N SER A 405 -5.72 3.09 1.99
CA SER A 405 -4.75 3.44 3.04
C SER A 405 -4.24 2.23 3.83
N ASN A 406 -2.94 2.22 4.12
CA ASN A 406 -2.33 1.32 5.11
C ASN A 406 -2.61 1.74 6.57
N LEU A 407 -3.17 2.94 6.76
CA LEU A 407 -3.68 3.38 8.05
C LEU A 407 -5.11 2.84 8.23
N PRO A 408 -5.40 2.10 9.32
CA PRO A 408 -6.74 1.55 9.52
C PRO A 408 -7.79 2.66 9.70
N PRO A 409 -9.06 2.41 9.39
CA PRO A 409 -10.15 3.34 9.72
C PRO A 409 -10.17 3.73 11.19
N ASN A 410 -10.84 4.84 11.50
CA ASN A 410 -10.84 5.47 12.83
C ASN A 410 -9.44 5.86 13.32
N SER A 411 -8.63 6.36 12.39
CA SER A 411 -7.22 6.71 12.67
C SER A 411 -6.81 7.98 11.97
N ASP A 412 -5.83 8.66 12.56
CA ASP A 412 -5.06 9.68 11.86
C ASP A 412 -3.55 9.52 12.10
N ARG A 413 -2.75 10.14 11.22
CA ARG A 413 -1.28 10.05 11.27
C ARG A 413 -0.64 11.32 10.72
N VAL A 414 0.30 11.88 11.47
CA VAL A 414 1.31 12.80 10.97
C VAL A 414 2.55 11.97 10.63
N TYR A 415 3.08 12.11 9.43
CA TYR A 415 4.23 11.37 8.92
C TYR A 415 5.27 12.34 8.37
N LEU A 416 6.52 12.19 8.80
CA LEU A 416 7.68 12.93 8.32
C LEU A 416 8.68 11.94 7.72
N ALA A 417 9.14 12.19 6.50
CA ALA A 417 10.24 11.48 5.88
C ALA A 417 11.32 12.45 5.41
N LEU A 418 12.58 12.10 5.68
CA LEU A 418 13.76 12.85 5.22
C LEU A 418 14.69 11.88 4.49
N ASN A 419 15.12 12.24 3.30
CA ASN A 419 16.11 11.48 2.54
C ASN A 419 17.40 12.29 2.43
N PHE A 420 18.52 11.65 2.77
CA PHE A 420 19.85 12.24 2.69
C PHE A 420 20.74 11.38 1.79
N LYS A 421 21.58 12.03 1.01
CA LYS A 421 22.62 11.40 0.19
C LYS A 421 23.97 12.04 0.45
N PRO A 422 24.64 11.66 1.57
CA PRO A 422 25.94 12.22 1.91
C PRO A 422 27.02 11.85 0.88
N SER A 423 26.81 10.81 0.08
CA SER A 423 27.67 10.44 -1.05
C SER A 423 26.88 9.62 -2.08
N LYS A 424 27.46 9.41 -3.28
CA LYS A 424 26.88 8.52 -4.31
C LYS A 424 26.66 7.08 -3.82
N LYS A 425 27.40 6.65 -2.77
CA LYS A 425 27.35 5.29 -2.25
C LYS A 425 26.43 5.12 -1.06
N VAL A 426 26.08 6.20 -0.37
CA VAL A 426 25.31 6.16 0.88
C VAL A 426 23.99 6.89 0.69
N SER A 427 22.91 6.22 1.01
CA SER A 427 21.56 6.78 1.14
C SER A 427 21.07 6.58 2.57
N ILE A 428 20.50 7.61 3.17
CA ILE A 428 19.94 7.57 4.51
C ILE A 428 18.51 8.09 4.42
N ARG A 429 17.56 7.27 4.88
CA ARG A 429 16.17 7.66 5.02
C ARG A 429 15.78 7.64 6.50
N THR A 430 15.24 8.73 6.99
CA THR A 430 14.63 8.77 8.32
C THR A 430 13.14 8.95 8.20
N ILE A 431 12.41 8.29 9.08
CA ILE A 431 10.96 8.41 9.20
C ILE A 431 10.59 8.73 10.65
N SER A 432 9.53 9.52 10.81
CA SER A 432 8.90 9.74 12.11
C SER A 432 7.40 9.77 11.90
N ALA A 433 6.65 9.06 12.72
CA ALA A 433 5.20 9.05 12.65
C ALA A 433 4.58 9.17 14.04
N LEU A 434 3.52 9.95 14.12
CA LEU A 434 2.61 9.99 15.26
C LEU A 434 1.24 9.60 14.74
N SER A 435 0.74 8.45 15.16
CA SER A 435 -0.59 7.95 14.79
C SER A 435 -1.49 7.85 16.00
N ARG A 436 -2.80 8.09 15.77
CA ARG A 436 -3.85 7.83 16.74
C ARG A 436 -4.83 6.84 16.12
N HIS A 437 -5.34 5.94 16.93
CA HIS A 437 -6.37 4.98 16.53
C HIS A 437 -7.44 4.89 17.61
N GLY A 438 -8.69 5.02 17.21
CA GLY A 438 -9.83 4.91 18.13
C GLY A 438 -10.05 3.46 18.55
N ASN A 439 -10.20 3.26 19.84
CA ASN A 439 -10.61 1.95 20.37
C ASN A 439 -12.13 1.74 20.20
N ALA A 440 -12.70 0.68 20.75
CA ALA A 440 -14.12 0.37 20.61
C ALA A 440 -15.05 1.33 21.41
N TYR A 441 -16.35 1.10 21.36
CA TYR A 441 -17.48 1.94 21.81
C TYR A 441 -17.50 2.39 23.28
N GLU A 442 -16.61 3.27 23.69
CA GLU A 442 -16.58 3.74 25.08
C GLU A 442 -17.62 4.82 25.39
N SER A 443 -18.08 5.53 24.36
CA SER A 443 -19.05 6.63 24.49
C SER A 443 -20.51 6.19 24.60
N LEU A 444 -20.80 4.87 24.53
CA LEU A 444 -22.16 4.34 24.65
C LEU A 444 -22.64 4.32 26.11
N THR A 445 -23.93 4.54 26.29
CA THR A 445 -24.58 4.26 27.58
C THR A 445 -24.67 2.76 27.84
N ASP A 446 -24.91 2.37 29.10
CA ASP A 446 -25.02 0.94 29.44
C ASP A 446 -26.23 0.29 28.74
N GLU A 447 -27.34 1.02 28.56
CA GLU A 447 -28.50 0.55 27.83
C GLU A 447 -28.22 0.32 26.34
N GLU A 448 -27.43 1.20 25.71
CA GLU A 448 -27.02 1.05 24.33
C GLU A 448 -26.09 -0.18 24.16
N VAL A 449 -25.12 -0.38 25.05
CA VAL A 449 -24.26 -1.57 25.05
C VAL A 449 -25.09 -2.85 25.22
N ILE A 450 -26.03 -2.88 26.14
CA ILE A 450 -26.93 -4.02 26.32
C ILE A 450 -27.72 -4.32 25.04
N ALA A 451 -28.26 -3.28 24.40
CA ALA A 451 -29.08 -3.42 23.20
C ALA A 451 -28.31 -4.01 22.01
N ILE A 452 -27.00 -3.72 21.90
CA ILE A 452 -26.15 -4.18 20.79
C ILE A 452 -25.38 -5.46 21.13
N SER A 453 -25.19 -5.82 22.39
CA SER A 453 -24.31 -6.92 22.83
C SER A 453 -24.67 -8.29 22.26
N GLU A 454 -25.93 -8.53 21.91
CA GLU A 454 -26.38 -9.77 21.25
C GLU A 454 -26.15 -9.78 19.73
N LYS A 455 -25.98 -8.61 19.14
CA LYS A 455 -26.04 -8.44 17.68
C LYS A 455 -24.72 -8.05 17.06
N THR A 456 -23.78 -7.54 17.85
CA THR A 456 -22.52 -6.97 17.32
C THR A 456 -21.36 -7.28 18.21
N ASN A 457 -20.24 -7.58 17.60
CA ASN A 457 -18.96 -7.48 18.26
C ASN A 457 -18.57 -6.00 18.38
N TYR A 458 -17.92 -5.64 19.47
CA TYR A 458 -17.35 -4.32 19.62
C TYR A 458 -16.36 -4.02 18.50
N SER A 459 -16.59 -2.93 17.77
CA SER A 459 -15.76 -2.56 16.63
C SER A 459 -15.05 -1.23 16.88
N ASP A 460 -13.80 -1.17 16.45
CA ASP A 460 -13.00 0.06 16.38
C ASP A 460 -13.20 0.82 15.05
N GLY A 461 -14.11 0.36 14.20
CA GLY A 461 -14.36 0.92 12.89
C GLY A 461 -13.45 0.40 11.78
N SER A 462 -12.74 -0.72 12.01
CA SER A 462 -11.82 -1.30 11.03
C SER A 462 -12.52 -1.92 9.82
N VAL A 463 -11.74 -2.14 8.74
CA VAL A 463 -12.23 -2.56 7.41
C VAL A 463 -12.82 -3.97 7.38
N ASN A 464 -12.34 -4.88 8.22
CA ASN A 464 -12.68 -6.30 8.17
C ASN A 464 -13.78 -6.66 9.17
N MET A 465 -14.81 -5.84 9.24
CA MET A 465 -15.98 -6.22 10.03
C MET A 465 -16.77 -7.32 9.34
N THR A 466 -16.77 -8.47 9.97
CA THR A 466 -17.60 -9.61 9.59
C THR A 466 -18.99 -9.55 10.21
N ASP A 467 -19.27 -8.56 11.06
CA ASP A 467 -20.43 -8.59 11.93
C ASP A 467 -21.57 -7.64 11.58
N MET A 468 -22.67 -8.21 11.76
CA MET A 468 -24.08 -7.89 11.51
C MET A 468 -24.63 -6.59 12.09
N GLY A 469 -23.82 -5.80 12.75
CA GLY A 469 -24.28 -4.62 13.45
C GLY A 469 -23.86 -3.30 12.81
N LEU A 470 -23.45 -3.30 11.55
CA LEU A 470 -22.97 -2.08 10.90
C LEU A 470 -23.98 -0.94 10.93
N ASP A 471 -25.26 -1.23 10.74
CA ASP A 471 -26.29 -0.20 10.83
C ASP A 471 -26.43 0.37 12.26
N THR A 472 -26.29 -0.47 13.27
CA THR A 472 -26.32 -0.06 14.68
C THR A 472 -24.98 0.54 15.11
N ALA A 473 -23.87 -0.07 14.69
CA ALA A 473 -22.52 0.42 14.99
C ALA A 473 -22.19 1.75 14.30
N ASN A 474 -22.66 1.95 13.07
CA ASN A 474 -22.49 3.20 12.33
C ASN A 474 -23.05 4.43 13.05
N ASP A 475 -24.08 4.26 13.88
CA ASP A 475 -24.69 5.37 14.62
C ASP A 475 -23.87 5.77 15.85
N TYR A 476 -22.96 4.92 16.34
CA TYR A 476 -22.32 5.08 17.65
C TYR A 476 -20.81 5.30 17.60
N THR A 477 -20.10 4.90 16.53
CA THR A 477 -18.65 5.08 16.43
C THR A 477 -18.30 6.42 15.80
N ASN A 478 -17.85 7.37 16.62
CA ASN A 478 -17.40 8.67 16.16
C ASN A 478 -15.88 8.69 16.00
N PHE A 479 -15.37 9.53 15.11
CA PHE A 479 -13.96 9.63 14.81
C PHE A 479 -13.16 10.14 16.01
N LEU A 480 -12.28 9.29 16.55
CA LEU A 480 -11.34 9.60 17.65
C LEU A 480 -11.97 10.29 18.86
N THR A 481 -13.22 9.93 19.21
CA THR A 481 -13.91 10.46 20.41
C THR A 481 -13.87 9.50 21.60
N GLN A 482 -13.26 8.34 21.45
CA GLN A 482 -13.14 7.34 22.50
C GLN A 482 -12.28 7.84 23.66
N ASP A 483 -12.61 7.44 24.90
CA ASP A 483 -11.89 7.86 26.11
C ASP A 483 -10.43 7.34 26.13
N ASN A 484 -10.20 6.15 25.59
CA ASN A 484 -8.90 5.49 25.55
C ASN A 484 -8.40 5.31 24.11
N ILE A 485 -7.88 6.37 23.52
CA ILE A 485 -7.26 6.33 22.19
C ILE A 485 -5.91 5.66 22.29
N MET A 486 -5.61 4.77 21.33
CA MET A 486 -4.27 4.23 21.14
C MET A 486 -3.40 5.26 20.42
N TYR A 487 -2.21 5.53 20.99
CA TYR A 487 -1.20 6.40 20.37
C TYR A 487 0.01 5.56 19.96
N LEU A 488 0.48 5.77 18.73
CA LEU A 488 1.72 5.20 18.22
C LEU A 488 2.71 6.32 17.93
N ILE A 489 3.90 6.20 18.51
CA ILE A 489 5.03 7.08 18.21
C ILE A 489 6.12 6.21 17.60
N GLN A 490 6.49 6.50 16.36
CA GLN A 490 7.47 5.74 15.62
C GLN A 490 8.59 6.66 15.14
N GLY A 491 9.84 6.18 15.22
CA GLY A 491 11.00 6.85 14.68
C GLY A 491 11.97 5.83 14.11
N GLY A 492 12.33 5.99 12.84
CA GLY A 492 13.18 5.02 12.14
C GLY A 492 14.27 5.67 11.31
N ILE A 493 15.33 4.91 11.09
CA ILE A 493 16.44 5.22 10.20
C ILE A 493 16.75 3.99 9.35
N ASN A 494 16.88 4.19 8.04
CA ASN A 494 17.39 3.19 7.10
C ASN A 494 18.63 3.74 6.42
N ILE A 495 19.69 2.94 6.37
CA ILE A 495 20.98 3.29 5.76
C ILE A 495 21.29 2.25 4.71
N ASP A 496 21.47 2.68 3.48
CA ASP A 496 21.87 1.85 2.36
C ASP A 496 23.28 2.25 1.89
N TYR A 497 24.14 1.25 1.73
CA TYR A 497 25.49 1.41 1.19
C TYR A 497 25.65 0.58 -0.08
N ASN A 498 25.90 1.27 -1.20
CA ASN A 498 26.14 0.68 -2.52
C ASN A 498 27.64 0.44 -2.73
N PHE A 499 27.98 -0.82 -3.02
CA PHE A 499 29.34 -1.24 -3.35
C PHE A 499 29.36 -1.87 -4.75
N GLU A 500 30.01 -1.19 -5.70
CA GLU A 500 30.09 -1.62 -7.09
C GLU A 500 31.33 -2.49 -7.33
N LEU A 501 31.12 -3.60 -8.03
CA LEU A 501 32.16 -4.52 -8.52
C LEU A 501 32.43 -4.34 -10.01
N ASN A 502 32.26 -3.13 -10.55
CA ASN A 502 32.39 -2.83 -11.98
C ASN A 502 31.50 -3.78 -12.83
N LYS A 503 32.11 -4.52 -13.76
CA LYS A 503 31.42 -5.47 -14.65
C LYS A 503 30.81 -6.69 -13.94
N TYR A 504 31.09 -6.91 -12.67
CA TYR A 504 30.60 -8.08 -11.91
C TYR A 504 29.35 -7.78 -11.08
N GLY A 505 28.70 -6.64 -11.26
CA GLY A 505 27.49 -6.26 -10.54
C GLY A 505 27.74 -5.39 -9.33
N LYS A 506 26.75 -5.28 -8.46
CA LYS A 506 26.77 -4.42 -7.26
C LYS A 506 26.21 -5.12 -6.04
N PHE A 507 26.74 -4.79 -4.88
CA PHE A 507 26.18 -5.12 -3.57
C PHE A 507 25.48 -3.92 -2.99
N LEU A 508 24.34 -4.15 -2.36
CA LEU A 508 23.64 -3.21 -1.50
C LEU A 508 23.64 -3.79 -0.08
N PHE A 509 24.20 -3.06 0.86
CA PHE A 509 24.15 -3.36 2.28
C PHE A 509 23.13 -2.42 2.91
N SER A 510 22.15 -2.98 3.61
CA SER A 510 21.06 -2.23 4.23
C SER A 510 21.07 -2.45 5.73
N PHE A 511 20.94 -1.36 6.47
CA PHE A 511 20.70 -1.36 7.91
C PHE A 511 19.45 -0.55 8.19
N GLY A 512 18.54 -1.11 8.96
CA GLY A 512 17.33 -0.44 9.43
C GLY A 512 17.20 -0.54 10.94
N TYR A 513 16.75 0.55 11.55
CA TYR A 513 16.34 0.56 12.95
C TYR A 513 15.07 1.37 13.07
N THR A 514 14.07 0.85 13.78
CA THR A 514 12.83 1.58 14.11
C THR A 514 12.51 1.38 15.59
N PHE A 515 12.27 2.47 16.27
CA PHE A 515 11.68 2.50 17.60
C PHE A 515 10.19 2.74 17.47
N GLU A 516 9.39 2.03 18.26
CA GLU A 516 7.94 2.20 18.35
C GLU A 516 7.51 2.18 19.81
N TYR A 517 6.76 3.19 20.20
CA TYR A 517 6.06 3.25 21.46
C TYR A 517 4.56 3.23 21.21
N ILE A 518 3.85 2.32 21.86
CA ILE A 518 2.40 2.18 21.76
C ILE A 518 1.82 2.41 23.14
N ARG A 519 1.04 3.46 23.27
CA ARG A 519 0.24 3.72 24.46
C ARG A 519 -1.16 3.14 24.27
N ASN A 520 -1.73 2.53 25.32
CA ASN A 520 -3.03 1.89 25.29
C ASN A 520 -3.11 0.75 24.24
N ALA A 521 -2.08 -0.07 24.15
CA ALA A 521 -2.12 -1.34 23.42
C ALA A 521 -3.00 -2.37 24.14
N GLY A 522 -3.25 -3.52 23.50
CA GLY A 522 -3.82 -4.70 24.16
C GLY A 522 -5.33 -4.67 24.33
N VAL A 523 -6.07 -3.99 23.44
CA VAL A 523 -7.53 -4.02 23.45
C VAL A 523 -8.03 -5.45 23.22
N ASP A 524 -8.46 -6.13 24.29
CA ASP A 524 -9.15 -7.41 24.17
C ASP A 524 -10.65 -7.18 23.93
N ARG A 525 -11.04 -7.26 22.67
CA ARG A 525 -12.43 -7.08 22.24
C ARG A 525 -13.35 -8.22 22.66
N ASN A 526 -12.79 -9.39 22.98
CA ASN A 526 -13.57 -10.56 23.39
C ASN A 526 -14.28 -10.36 24.73
N ILE A 527 -13.83 -9.44 25.56
CA ILE A 527 -14.46 -9.09 26.83
C ILE A 527 -15.92 -8.63 26.64
N PHE A 528 -16.21 -8.01 25.51
CA PHE A 528 -17.55 -7.54 25.16
C PHE A 528 -18.34 -8.53 24.29
N ASN A 529 -17.75 -9.68 23.96
CA ASN A 529 -18.42 -10.70 23.18
C ASN A 529 -19.38 -11.50 24.09
N GLY A 530 -20.63 -11.58 23.68
CA GLY A 530 -21.68 -12.29 24.38
C GLY A 530 -22.78 -11.35 24.86
N LYS A 531 -23.84 -11.96 25.36
CA LYS A 531 -24.99 -11.22 25.84
C LYS A 531 -24.73 -10.56 27.18
N LEU A 532 -24.67 -9.23 27.19
CA LEU A 532 -24.67 -8.43 28.40
C LEU A 532 -26.13 -8.02 28.70
N GLU A 533 -26.64 -8.39 29.88
CA GLU A 533 -28.05 -8.22 30.23
C GLU A 533 -28.29 -7.11 31.27
N THR A 534 -27.25 -6.71 31.99
CA THR A 534 -27.37 -5.75 33.07
C THR A 534 -26.30 -4.65 33.01
N PRO A 535 -26.60 -3.44 33.50
CA PRO A 535 -25.59 -2.37 33.62
C PRO A 535 -24.37 -2.78 34.44
N GLU A 536 -24.53 -3.64 35.46
CA GLU A 536 -23.40 -4.14 36.25
C GLU A 536 -22.45 -5.00 35.40
N GLN A 537 -22.97 -5.88 34.51
CA GLN A 537 -22.17 -6.66 33.58
C GLN A 537 -21.43 -5.75 32.58
N VAL A 538 -22.08 -4.70 32.09
CA VAL A 538 -21.45 -3.73 31.19
C VAL A 538 -20.32 -3.00 31.92
N GLN A 539 -20.52 -2.55 33.14
CA GLN A 539 -19.47 -1.86 33.90
C GLN A 539 -18.30 -2.79 34.23
N ASN A 540 -18.56 -4.06 34.56
CA ASN A 540 -17.51 -5.04 34.78
C ASN A 540 -16.69 -5.29 33.51
N ALA A 541 -17.33 -5.48 32.36
CA ALA A 541 -16.67 -5.64 31.07
C ALA A 541 -15.82 -4.41 30.69
N ARG A 542 -16.33 -3.19 30.93
CA ARG A 542 -15.58 -1.94 30.71
C ARG A 542 -14.34 -1.85 31.61
N ASN A 543 -14.47 -2.22 32.89
CA ASN A 543 -13.35 -2.17 33.83
C ASN A 543 -12.27 -3.21 33.45
N GLU A 544 -12.69 -4.42 33.09
CA GLU A 544 -11.79 -5.47 32.62
C GLU A 544 -11.04 -5.03 31.36
N TRP A 545 -11.75 -4.47 30.38
CA TRP A 545 -11.16 -3.94 29.17
C TRP A 545 -10.16 -2.79 29.45
N LYS A 546 -10.53 -1.82 30.31
CA LYS A 546 -9.60 -0.74 30.71
C LYS A 546 -8.34 -1.27 31.38
N ASN A 547 -8.47 -2.33 32.17
CA ASN A 547 -7.33 -2.98 32.84
C ASN A 547 -6.47 -3.82 31.88
N SER A 548 -6.97 -4.17 30.70
CA SER A 548 -6.19 -4.85 29.67
C SER A 548 -5.30 -3.91 28.86
N LEU A 549 -5.57 -2.59 28.91
CA LEU A 549 -4.76 -1.60 28.21
C LEU A 549 -3.41 -1.42 28.89
N HIS A 550 -2.36 -1.42 28.10
CA HIS A 550 -0.98 -1.31 28.57
C HIS A 550 -0.09 -0.60 27.55
N ASP A 551 1.09 -0.23 27.98
CA ASP A 551 2.07 0.41 27.13
C ASP A 551 3.09 -0.60 26.63
N VAL A 552 3.49 -0.48 25.35
CA VAL A 552 4.45 -1.40 24.70
C VAL A 552 5.57 -0.60 24.04
N TYR A 553 6.79 -1.07 24.20
CA TYR A 553 7.99 -0.52 23.58
C TYR A 553 8.61 -1.57 22.66
N ASN A 554 8.73 -1.25 21.38
CA ASN A 554 9.29 -2.13 20.37
C ASN A 554 10.53 -1.51 19.74
N HIS A 555 11.54 -2.35 19.54
CA HIS A 555 12.72 -2.04 18.75
C HIS A 555 12.79 -3.02 17.59
N TYR A 556 12.84 -2.52 16.38
CA TYR A 556 12.96 -3.32 15.16
C TYR A 556 14.32 -3.07 14.55
N ILE A 557 15.07 -4.12 14.31
CA ILE A 557 16.40 -4.08 13.69
C ILE A 557 16.31 -4.87 12.40
N PHE A 558 16.83 -4.30 11.32
CA PHE A 558 16.95 -4.97 10.03
C PHE A 558 18.38 -4.89 9.52
N LEU A 559 18.89 -6.03 9.05
CA LEU A 559 20.16 -6.15 8.35
C LEU A 559 19.92 -6.85 7.03
N GLY A 560 20.38 -6.26 5.94
CA GLY A 560 20.20 -6.82 4.60
C GLY A 560 21.48 -6.76 3.77
N ILE A 561 21.67 -7.77 2.94
CA ILE A 561 22.64 -7.76 1.86
C ILE A 561 21.94 -8.20 0.58
N LYS A 562 22.07 -7.43 -0.49
CA LYS A 562 21.54 -7.76 -1.82
C LYS A 562 22.65 -7.65 -2.85
N TYR A 563 22.80 -8.68 -3.62
CA TYR A 563 23.65 -8.67 -4.81
C TYR A 563 22.78 -8.57 -6.06
N MET A 564 23.20 -7.77 -7.01
CA MET A 564 22.54 -7.56 -8.32
C MET A 564 23.60 -7.64 -9.43
N TYR A 565 23.29 -8.51 -10.44
CA TYR A 565 24.11 -8.68 -11.64
C TYR A 565 23.37 -8.24 -12.89
#